data_d0b5f5e6c8f05a91406efebfe206d6f8
#
_entry.id   d0b5f5e6c8f05a91406efebfe206d6f8
#
_cell.length_a   1.000
_cell.length_b   1.000
_cell.length_c   1.000
_cell.angle_alpha   90.00
_cell.angle_beta   90.00
_cell.angle_gamma   90.00
#
_symmetry.space_group_name_H-M   'P 1'
#
loop_
_entity.id
_entity.type
_entity.pdbx_description
1 polymer ?
#
loop_
_entity_poly.entity_id
_entity_poly.type
_entity_poly.pdbx_seq_one_letter_code
_entity_poly.pdbx_strand_id
1 'polypeptide(L)'
;MSDSYDPGYPEFGMLHENASEVGLPHPGDVVVERVFVEVDADGRRVSALRWGEGEPEVVLIHGGAQNAHTWDTVVLALDRPALAVDLPGHGHSDWRDDHAYWPPMMAADVAKVVGALAPDADLVVGMSLGGLTSLCLAATHPYLVERLAVVDVTPGTDH
;
A
#
# COMPACT_ATOMS: atom_id res chain seq x y z
N MET A 1 -7.70 -0.93 -21.65
CA MET A 1 -9.05 -1.38 -21.23
C MET A 1 -9.64 -0.26 -20.42
N SER A 2 -10.81 0.25 -20.78
CA SER A 2 -11.46 1.35 -20.09
C SER A 2 -11.84 0.90 -18.69
N ASP A 3 -11.46 1.70 -17.69
CA ASP A 3 -11.95 1.58 -16.32
C ASP A 3 -13.49 1.52 -16.36
N SER A 4 -14.04 0.32 -16.31
CA SER A 4 -15.44 0.14 -15.97
C SER A 4 -15.55 0.24 -14.45
N TYR A 5 -15.37 1.46 -13.92
CA TYR A 5 -15.82 1.80 -12.58
C TYR A 5 -17.31 1.48 -12.52
N ASP A 6 -17.69 0.48 -11.73
CA ASP A 6 -19.09 0.21 -11.45
C ASP A 6 -19.60 1.31 -10.49
N PRO A 7 -20.43 2.27 -10.98
CA PRO A 7 -20.93 3.34 -10.12
C PRO A 7 -21.86 2.85 -9.00
N GLY A 8 -22.09 1.55 -8.90
CA GLY A 8 -22.90 0.92 -7.85
C GLY A 8 -22.14 0.44 -6.63
N TYR A 9 -20.77 0.39 -6.67
CA TYR A 9 -19.97 -0.02 -5.52
C TYR A 9 -19.20 1.17 -4.92
N PRO A 10 -19.63 1.69 -3.77
CA PRO A 10 -18.88 2.74 -3.08
C PRO A 10 -17.64 2.09 -2.43
N GLU A 11 -16.49 2.26 -3.00
CA GLU A 11 -15.21 1.68 -2.54
C GLU A 11 -14.98 1.87 -1.02
N PHE A 12 -15.36 3.03 -0.50
CA PHE A 12 -15.15 3.40 0.91
C PHE A 12 -16.42 3.26 1.77
N GLY A 13 -17.46 2.62 1.25
CA GLY A 13 -18.76 2.54 1.93
C GLY A 13 -18.77 1.72 3.21
N MET A 14 -17.81 0.81 3.39
CA MET A 14 -17.73 -0.12 4.53
C MET A 14 -16.86 0.37 5.69
N LEU A 15 -16.21 1.53 5.60
CA LEU A 15 -15.21 1.98 6.58
C LEU A 15 -15.78 2.13 7.99
N HIS A 16 -17.02 2.60 8.12
CA HIS A 16 -17.68 2.73 9.42
C HIS A 16 -18.05 1.37 10.03
N GLU A 17 -18.45 0.41 9.20
CA GLU A 17 -18.75 -0.96 9.62
C GLU A 17 -17.46 -1.65 10.07
N ASN A 18 -16.40 -1.57 9.29
CA ASN A 18 -15.08 -2.11 9.62
C ASN A 18 -14.55 -1.56 10.96
N ALA A 19 -14.68 -0.25 11.19
CA ALA A 19 -14.30 0.37 12.46
C ALA A 19 -15.13 -0.17 13.62
N SER A 20 -16.44 -0.32 13.44
CA SER A 20 -17.36 -0.82 14.46
C SER A 20 -17.08 -2.27 14.83
N GLU A 21 -16.79 -3.15 13.86
CA GLU A 21 -16.47 -4.57 14.07
C GLU A 21 -15.25 -4.78 14.96
N VAL A 22 -14.26 -3.91 14.88
CA VAL A 22 -13.04 -3.97 15.71
C VAL A 22 -13.11 -3.07 16.95
N GLY A 23 -14.30 -2.52 17.26
CA GLY A 23 -14.54 -1.74 18.48
C GLY A 23 -13.87 -0.36 18.46
N LEU A 24 -13.52 0.17 17.29
CA LEU A 24 -13.04 1.53 17.17
C LEU A 24 -14.19 2.53 17.34
N PRO A 25 -13.93 3.71 17.92
CA PRO A 25 -14.92 4.78 17.94
C PRO A 25 -15.29 5.14 16.50
N HIS A 26 -16.52 5.63 16.30
CA HIS A 26 -16.97 6.06 14.98
C HIS A 26 -15.95 7.06 14.40
N PRO A 27 -15.34 6.77 13.24
CA PRO A 27 -14.16 7.50 12.75
C PRO A 27 -14.45 8.93 12.28
N GLY A 28 -15.71 9.41 12.41
CA GLY A 28 -16.09 10.72 11.88
C GLY A 28 -16.03 10.76 10.36
N ASP A 29 -15.66 11.91 9.81
CA ASP A 29 -15.43 12.05 8.37
C ASP A 29 -14.04 11.48 8.01
N VAL A 30 -14.02 10.26 7.48
CA VAL A 30 -12.77 9.62 7.03
C VAL A 30 -12.33 10.26 5.72
N VAL A 31 -11.13 10.84 5.71
CA VAL A 31 -10.49 11.35 4.49
C VAL A 31 -9.66 10.23 3.88
N VAL A 32 -10.09 9.73 2.75
CA VAL A 32 -9.36 8.70 1.98
C VAL A 32 -9.63 8.90 0.49
N GLU A 33 -8.59 8.73 -0.31
CA GLU A 33 -8.70 8.80 -1.77
C GLU A 33 -7.82 7.71 -2.42
N ARG A 34 -8.24 7.23 -3.58
CA ARG A 34 -7.42 6.37 -4.43
C ARG A 34 -6.57 7.21 -5.37
N VAL A 35 -5.28 6.95 -5.35
CA VAL A 35 -4.28 7.63 -6.15
C VAL A 35 -3.50 6.64 -7.01
N PHE A 36 -2.92 7.12 -8.12
CA PHE A 36 -2.15 6.30 -9.05
C PHE A 36 -0.82 6.98 -9.37
N VAL A 37 0.24 6.18 -9.48
CA VAL A 37 1.57 6.63 -9.92
C VAL A 37 1.99 5.81 -11.14
N GLU A 38 2.37 6.48 -12.24
CA GLU A 38 2.99 5.82 -13.37
C GLU A 38 4.40 5.34 -13.00
N VAL A 39 4.65 4.05 -13.23
CA VAL A 39 5.89 3.41 -12.79
C VAL A 39 6.81 2.97 -13.92
N ASP A 40 6.41 3.16 -15.16
CA ASP A 40 7.26 2.93 -16.33
C ASP A 40 6.90 3.82 -17.53
N ALA A 41 7.67 3.72 -18.61
CA ALA A 41 7.49 4.54 -19.81
C ALA A 41 6.27 4.13 -20.65
N ASP A 42 5.74 2.94 -20.42
CA ASP A 42 4.56 2.40 -21.11
C ASP A 42 3.26 2.82 -20.42
N GLY A 43 3.37 3.59 -19.32
CA GLY A 43 2.24 4.16 -18.59
C GLY A 43 1.57 3.19 -17.62
N ARG A 44 2.25 2.10 -17.23
CA ARG A 44 1.76 1.18 -16.21
C ARG A 44 1.67 1.89 -14.86
N ARG A 45 0.56 1.73 -14.16
CA ARG A 45 0.26 2.45 -12.92
C ARG A 45 0.24 1.51 -11.73
N VAL A 46 0.71 2.01 -10.61
CA VAL A 46 0.52 1.41 -9.30
C VAL A 46 -0.44 2.28 -8.51
N SER A 47 -1.43 1.63 -7.91
CA SER A 47 -2.49 2.24 -7.12
C SER A 47 -2.10 2.29 -5.64
N ALA A 48 -2.59 3.30 -4.94
CA ALA A 48 -2.52 3.37 -3.48
C ALA A 48 -3.75 4.08 -2.91
N LEU A 49 -4.04 3.83 -1.64
CA LEU A 49 -4.98 4.59 -0.83
C LEU A 49 -4.21 5.60 0.01
N ARG A 50 -4.50 6.88 -0.19
CA ARG A 50 -3.97 7.97 0.63
C ARG A 50 -5.00 8.33 1.69
N TRP A 51 -4.61 8.22 2.95
CA TRP A 51 -5.44 8.42 4.10
C TRP A 51 -5.04 9.66 4.88
N GLY A 52 -6.04 10.38 5.36
CA GLY A 52 -5.86 11.56 6.17
C GLY A 52 -5.47 12.80 5.37
N GLU A 53 -5.28 13.89 6.10
CA GLU A 53 -4.82 15.16 5.54
C GLU A 53 -3.31 15.33 5.74
N GLY A 54 -2.63 15.90 4.76
CA GLY A 54 -1.18 16.14 4.82
C GLY A 54 -0.34 15.05 4.16
N GLU A 55 0.95 15.06 4.44
CA GLU A 55 1.89 14.07 3.91
C GLU A 55 1.79 12.75 4.67
N PRO A 56 1.78 11.60 3.98
CA PRO A 56 1.73 10.31 4.63
C PRO A 56 2.95 10.08 5.54
N GLU A 57 2.69 9.72 6.79
CA GLU A 57 3.70 9.41 7.80
C GLU A 57 4.02 7.91 7.86
N VAL A 58 3.09 7.07 7.38
CA VAL A 58 3.21 5.62 7.38
C VAL A 58 2.90 5.06 6.00
N VAL A 59 3.77 4.21 5.49
CA VAL A 59 3.55 3.41 4.27
C VAL A 59 3.22 1.98 4.65
N LEU A 60 2.16 1.43 4.07
CA LEU A 60 1.62 0.10 4.38
C LEU A 60 1.60 -0.75 3.10
N ILE A 61 2.21 -1.95 3.14
CA ILE A 61 2.35 -2.84 2.00
C ILE A 61 1.79 -4.21 2.35
N HIS A 62 0.72 -4.61 1.65
CA HIS A 62 -0.06 -5.82 1.93
C HIS A 62 0.64 -7.13 1.52
N GLY A 63 0.10 -8.27 1.95
CA GLY A 63 0.55 -9.61 1.59
C GLY A 63 0.05 -10.09 0.22
N GLY A 64 0.52 -11.25 -0.22
CA GLY A 64 0.04 -11.88 -1.46
C GLY A 64 -1.47 -12.14 -1.44
N ALA A 65 -2.12 -12.01 -2.60
CA ALA A 65 -3.56 -12.17 -2.78
C ALA A 65 -4.45 -11.22 -1.94
N GLN A 66 -3.90 -10.10 -1.51
CA GLN A 66 -4.59 -9.03 -0.78
C GLN A 66 -4.55 -7.73 -1.59
N ASN A 67 -4.93 -6.62 -0.99
CA ASN A 67 -4.88 -5.28 -1.57
C ASN A 67 -4.75 -4.22 -0.46
N ALA A 68 -4.73 -2.94 -0.82
CA ALA A 68 -4.56 -1.83 0.11
C ALA A 68 -5.61 -1.80 1.24
N HIS A 69 -6.83 -2.26 0.99
CA HIS A 69 -7.91 -2.33 2.00
C HIS A 69 -7.63 -3.30 3.15
N THR A 70 -6.64 -4.17 3.03
CA THR A 70 -6.17 -5.00 4.17
C THR A 70 -5.79 -4.13 5.38
N TRP A 71 -5.43 -2.89 5.15
CA TRP A 71 -4.96 -1.97 6.17
C TRP A 71 -6.01 -1.00 6.71
N ASP A 72 -7.25 -1.02 6.20
CA ASP A 72 -8.30 -0.07 6.57
C ASP A 72 -8.49 0.07 8.08
N THR A 73 -8.67 -1.05 8.78
CA THR A 73 -8.86 -1.05 10.24
C THR A 73 -7.62 -0.59 11.00
N VAL A 74 -6.43 -0.89 10.48
CA VAL A 74 -5.15 -0.45 11.08
C VAL A 74 -5.01 1.06 10.94
N VAL A 75 -5.27 1.61 9.76
CA VAL A 75 -5.17 3.06 9.51
C VAL A 75 -6.20 3.83 10.33
N LEU A 76 -7.44 3.34 10.38
CA LEU A 76 -8.49 3.92 11.22
C LEU A 76 -8.09 3.95 12.71
N ALA A 77 -7.40 2.91 13.19
CA ALA A 77 -6.90 2.84 14.58
C ALA A 77 -5.67 3.71 14.83
N LEU A 78 -4.81 3.90 13.83
CA LEU A 78 -3.62 4.73 13.94
C LEU A 78 -3.93 6.22 14.00
N ASP A 79 -5.00 6.64 13.35
CA ASP A 79 -5.42 8.05 13.24
C ASP A 79 -4.27 8.98 12.79
N ARG A 80 -3.51 8.51 11.78
CA ARG A 80 -2.35 9.24 11.21
C ARG A 80 -2.43 9.19 9.69
N PRO A 81 -1.93 10.23 8.98
CA PRO A 81 -1.81 10.19 7.52
C PRO A 81 -0.99 8.97 7.07
N ALA A 82 -1.55 8.20 6.13
CA ALA A 82 -0.94 6.95 5.68
C ALA A 82 -1.10 6.74 4.18
N LEU A 83 -0.22 5.91 3.61
CA LEU A 83 -0.27 5.45 2.22
C LEU A 83 -0.31 3.92 2.20
N ALA A 84 -1.43 3.33 1.84
CA ALA A 84 -1.55 1.88 1.65
C ALA A 84 -1.42 1.55 0.16
N VAL A 85 -0.38 0.82 -0.21
CA VAL A 85 -0.04 0.54 -1.62
C VAL A 85 -0.66 -0.77 -2.07
N ASP A 86 -1.31 -0.77 -3.23
CA ASP A 86 -1.64 -2.00 -3.97
C ASP A 86 -0.38 -2.49 -4.70
N LEU A 87 0.16 -3.64 -4.34
CA LEU A 87 1.30 -4.22 -5.05
C LEU A 87 0.99 -4.43 -6.54
N PRO A 88 1.98 -4.36 -7.45
CA PRO A 88 1.76 -4.68 -8.87
C PRO A 88 0.97 -5.97 -9.08
N GLY A 89 -0.07 -5.92 -9.92
CA GLY A 89 -0.96 -7.04 -10.18
C GLY A 89 -1.98 -7.37 -9.07
N HIS A 90 -2.09 -6.50 -8.05
CA HIS A 90 -3.05 -6.61 -6.96
C HIS A 90 -3.94 -5.36 -6.90
N GLY A 91 -5.14 -5.51 -6.33
CA GLY A 91 -6.08 -4.41 -6.15
C GLY A 91 -6.35 -3.68 -7.47
N HIS A 92 -6.11 -2.38 -7.48
CA HIS A 92 -6.29 -1.52 -8.66
C HIS A 92 -4.97 -1.22 -9.40
N SER A 93 -3.86 -1.85 -9.01
CA SER A 93 -2.59 -1.74 -9.73
C SER A 93 -2.59 -2.53 -11.04
N ASP A 94 -2.00 -1.96 -12.07
CA ASP A 94 -1.88 -2.62 -13.36
C ASP A 94 -1.01 -3.90 -13.27
N TRP A 95 -1.31 -4.85 -14.15
CA TRP A 95 -0.53 -6.07 -14.29
C TRP A 95 0.77 -5.80 -15.02
N ARG A 96 1.76 -6.64 -14.75
CA ARG A 96 3.06 -6.61 -15.45
C ARG A 96 3.01 -7.52 -16.66
N ASP A 97 3.40 -7.02 -17.82
CA ASP A 97 3.44 -7.80 -19.07
C ASP A 97 4.49 -8.92 -19.02
N ASP A 98 5.59 -8.70 -18.28
CA ASP A 98 6.68 -9.66 -18.09
C ASP A 98 6.38 -10.73 -17.03
N HIS A 99 5.22 -10.66 -16.37
CA HIS A 99 4.80 -11.54 -15.27
C HIS A 99 5.82 -11.67 -14.14
N ALA A 100 6.73 -10.70 -13.97
CA ALA A 100 7.78 -10.70 -12.97
C ALA A 100 7.28 -10.09 -11.64
N TYR A 101 6.76 -10.93 -10.75
CA TYR A 101 6.18 -10.54 -9.46
C TYR A 101 7.06 -10.92 -8.26
N TRP A 102 8.38 -10.90 -8.40
CA TRP A 102 9.30 -11.14 -7.27
C TRP A 102 9.45 -9.87 -6.40
N PRO A 103 9.76 -10.03 -5.13
CA PRO A 103 9.91 -8.88 -4.22
C PRO A 103 10.86 -7.78 -4.73
N PRO A 104 12.04 -8.04 -5.32
CA PRO A 104 12.90 -6.99 -5.87
C PRO A 104 12.27 -6.18 -7.00
N MET A 105 11.48 -6.83 -7.87
CA MET A 105 10.81 -6.15 -8.98
C MET A 105 9.66 -5.28 -8.47
N MET A 106 8.88 -5.81 -7.52
CA MET A 106 7.82 -5.04 -6.86
C MET A 106 8.41 -3.87 -6.08
N ALA A 107 9.54 -4.04 -5.40
CA ALA A 107 10.20 -2.99 -4.65
C ALA A 107 10.62 -1.81 -5.54
N ALA A 108 11.06 -2.07 -6.78
CA ALA A 108 11.40 -1.02 -7.74
C ALA A 108 10.18 -0.17 -8.14
N ASP A 109 9.01 -0.78 -8.28
CA ASP A 109 7.76 -0.05 -8.55
C ASP A 109 7.27 0.69 -7.30
N VAL A 110 7.29 0.04 -6.14
CA VAL A 110 6.92 0.65 -4.84
C VAL A 110 7.83 1.85 -4.52
N ALA A 111 9.14 1.78 -4.85
CA ALA A 111 10.06 2.90 -4.65
C ALA A 111 9.61 4.17 -5.38
N LYS A 112 9.05 4.02 -6.59
CA LYS A 112 8.51 5.15 -7.36
C LYS A 112 7.26 5.73 -6.70
N VAL A 113 6.38 4.86 -6.19
CA VAL A 113 5.17 5.27 -5.49
C VAL A 113 5.50 6.00 -4.19
N VAL A 114 6.36 5.42 -3.36
CA VAL A 114 6.77 6.01 -2.09
C VAL A 114 7.54 7.32 -2.33
N GLY A 115 8.47 7.33 -3.29
CA GLY A 115 9.20 8.54 -3.64
C GLY A 115 8.33 9.69 -4.17
N ALA A 116 7.19 9.37 -4.79
CA ALA A 116 6.27 10.38 -5.32
C ALA A 116 5.24 10.87 -4.28
N LEU A 117 4.78 10.00 -3.38
CA LEU A 117 3.62 10.26 -2.53
C LEU A 117 3.92 10.29 -1.02
N ALA A 118 5.04 9.72 -0.58
CA ALA A 118 5.41 9.61 0.83
C ALA A 118 6.94 9.59 1.02
N PRO A 119 7.70 10.53 0.41
CA PRO A 119 9.18 10.50 0.42
C PRO A 119 9.78 10.60 1.82
N ASP A 120 9.08 11.23 2.74
CA ASP A 120 9.52 11.52 4.11
C ASP A 120 8.74 10.71 5.16
N ALA A 121 8.16 9.57 4.75
CA ALA A 121 7.42 8.72 5.69
C ALA A 121 8.32 8.17 6.80
N ASP A 122 7.85 8.27 8.04
CA ASP A 122 8.58 7.82 9.23
C ASP A 122 8.73 6.29 9.30
N LEU A 123 7.77 5.55 8.74
CA LEU A 123 7.65 4.11 8.92
C LEU A 123 7.11 3.43 7.66
N VAL A 124 7.76 2.38 7.24
CA VAL A 124 7.24 1.41 6.28
C VAL A 124 6.83 0.14 7.03
N VAL A 125 5.60 -0.33 6.81
CA VAL A 125 5.08 -1.59 7.35
C VAL A 125 4.79 -2.53 6.20
N GLY A 126 5.39 -3.71 6.20
CA GLY A 126 5.14 -4.72 5.17
C GLY A 126 4.72 -6.06 5.78
N MET A 127 3.68 -6.68 5.23
CA MET A 127 3.21 -7.99 5.67
C MET A 127 3.47 -9.06 4.61
N SER A 128 4.01 -10.21 5.02
CA SER A 128 4.25 -11.37 4.14
C SER A 128 4.98 -10.96 2.85
N LEU A 129 4.37 -11.08 1.66
CA LEU A 129 4.94 -10.61 0.37
C LEU A 129 5.31 -9.12 0.43
N GLY A 130 4.47 -8.29 1.03
CA GLY A 130 4.77 -6.87 1.27
C GLY A 130 5.97 -6.68 2.20
N GLY A 131 6.15 -7.57 3.18
CA GLY A 131 7.33 -7.59 4.05
C GLY A 131 8.62 -7.87 3.30
N LEU A 132 8.64 -8.90 2.43
CA LEU A 132 9.78 -9.20 1.56
C LEU A 132 10.06 -8.04 0.59
N THR A 133 9.01 -7.45 0.03
CA THR A 133 9.11 -6.28 -0.84
C THR A 133 9.70 -5.08 -0.09
N SER A 134 9.29 -4.84 1.15
CA SER A 134 9.80 -3.75 2.00
C SER A 134 11.27 -3.96 2.39
N LEU A 135 11.70 -5.20 2.64
CA LEU A 135 13.11 -5.53 2.86
C LEU A 135 13.96 -5.22 1.63
N CYS A 136 13.47 -5.57 0.43
CA CYS A 136 14.13 -5.21 -0.82
C CYS A 136 14.15 -3.68 -1.04
N LEU A 137 13.06 -2.99 -0.71
CA LEU A 137 12.98 -1.52 -0.77
C LEU A 137 14.02 -0.89 0.15
N ALA A 138 14.09 -1.31 1.41
CA ALA A 138 15.09 -0.79 2.36
C ALA A 138 16.53 -1.06 1.92
N ALA A 139 16.80 -2.20 1.29
CA ALA A 139 18.12 -2.55 0.78
C ALA A 139 18.53 -1.73 -0.44
N THR A 140 17.59 -1.39 -1.33
CA THR A 140 17.88 -0.71 -2.62
C THR A 140 17.65 0.79 -2.58
N HIS A 141 16.73 1.27 -1.72
CA HIS A 141 16.34 2.67 -1.58
C HIS A 141 16.28 3.06 -0.08
N PRO A 142 17.41 2.95 0.65
CA PRO A 142 17.41 3.17 2.11
C PRO A 142 16.96 4.58 2.53
N TYR A 143 17.05 5.55 1.64
CA TYR A 143 16.59 6.91 1.90
C TYR A 143 15.04 7.07 1.93
N LEU A 144 14.30 6.06 1.46
CA LEU A 144 12.83 5.99 1.53
C LEU A 144 12.32 5.19 2.74
N VAL A 145 13.21 4.61 3.54
CA VAL A 145 12.84 3.72 4.64
C VAL A 145 13.63 4.10 5.88
N GLU A 146 13.10 5.04 6.66
CA GLU A 146 13.72 5.43 7.93
C GLU A 146 13.58 4.31 8.97
N ARG A 147 12.38 3.76 9.08
CA ARG A 147 12.07 2.63 9.97
C ARG A 147 11.24 1.59 9.21
N LEU A 148 11.48 0.32 9.51
CA LEU A 148 10.78 -0.80 8.88
C LEU A 148 10.19 -1.73 9.94
N ALA A 149 8.90 -2.00 9.84
CA ALA A 149 8.22 -3.07 10.56
C ALA A 149 7.83 -4.19 9.57
N VAL A 150 8.23 -5.42 9.89
CA VAL A 150 7.93 -6.60 9.08
C VAL A 150 6.98 -7.51 9.85
N VAL A 151 5.86 -7.84 9.23
CA VAL A 151 4.79 -8.64 9.83
C VAL A 151 4.67 -9.96 9.08
N ASP A 152 4.64 -11.06 9.82
CA ASP A 152 4.42 -12.42 9.32
C ASP A 152 5.40 -12.85 8.22
N VAL A 153 6.67 -12.46 8.35
CA VAL A 153 7.77 -12.91 7.49
C VAL A 153 9.11 -12.74 8.20
N THR A 154 10.04 -13.65 7.90
CA THR A 154 11.43 -13.55 8.33
C THR A 154 12.34 -13.46 7.10
N PRO A 155 13.42 -12.64 7.14
CA PRO A 155 14.41 -12.63 6.07
C PRO A 155 15.19 -13.95 6.08
N GLY A 156 15.03 -14.70 5.01
CA GLY A 156 15.80 -15.92 4.76
C GLY A 156 15.37 -17.13 5.60
N THR A 157 14.77 -18.10 4.93
CA THR A 157 14.76 -19.49 5.40
C THR A 157 15.70 -20.24 4.48
N ASP A 158 16.86 -20.66 4.97
CA ASP A 158 17.70 -21.62 4.26
C ASP A 158 16.93 -22.94 4.16
N HIS A 159 16.70 -23.40 2.94
CA HIS A 159 16.10 -24.70 2.63
C HIS A 159 17.22 -25.65 2.17
#